data_cf15fbae30249635595b20186ef78cf4
#
_entry.id   cf15fbae30249635595b20186ef78cf4
#
_cell.length_a   1.000
_cell.length_b   1.000
_cell.length_c   1.000
_cell.angle_alpha   90.00
_cell.angle_beta   90.00
_cell.angle_gamma   90.00
#
_symmetry.space_group_name_H-M   'P 1'
#
loop_
_entity.id
_entity.type
_entity.pdbx_description
1 polymer ?
#
loop_
_entity_poly.entity_id
_entity_poly.type
_entity_poly.pdbx_seq_one_letter_code
_entity_poly.pdbx_strand_id
1 'polypeptide(L)'
;MGNLRNTDALESSSSRGPALDGRIKPDICANGYNQMSTAPNNTYQTGGGTSAASPSVMGTLAQISHGYRALNNNAVPPTALLKAAILNTAEDLGNPGPDFQFGWGRINALRAMELLQNNRFVTGALAVNDSISHAIEVPANVRQLRVMLYWADRAGIANATRALVNNLDLKVLTPSGATQLPLKLDPSPNTASLNSVAVSGLDSLNNVEQVRINNPVAGTYTARIMGQGIALGPQVYWLVYEWHTDQITMTYPMGGESFVSGETEILRWDATGNTGPFTLQWSSNNGQSWTTIASNLAASVRHYSWVVPSTTSGQIKIRVSSGSVVSESAQPLNISPLVTNIAFPTVCSTSLTLSWSAVTGAGRYIIHRLGARYMDSIGTTTSTTYTVNGTNLGSEDWYAITPIGT
;
A
#
# COMPACT_ATOMS: atom_id res chain seq x y z
N MET A 1 7.69 13.23 4.92
CA MET A 1 7.04 11.94 5.23
C MET A 1 6.45 11.97 6.61
N GLY A 2 5.24 11.45 6.82
CA GLY A 2 4.66 11.22 8.12
C GLY A 2 4.97 9.80 8.61
N ASN A 3 5.00 9.62 9.93
CA ASN A 3 5.34 8.36 10.57
C ASN A 3 4.09 7.72 11.20
N LEU A 4 3.72 6.53 10.75
CA LEU A 4 2.60 5.74 11.26
C LEU A 4 3.10 4.51 12.02
N ARG A 5 2.27 4.04 12.94
CA ARG A 5 2.31 2.68 13.45
C ARG A 5 1.73 1.71 12.43
N ASN A 6 1.96 0.42 12.63
CA ASN A 6 1.35 -0.63 11.81
C ASN A 6 -0.19 -0.69 11.92
N THR A 7 -0.77 0.07 12.85
CA THR A 7 -2.21 0.24 13.10
C THR A 7 -2.79 1.52 12.49
N ASP A 8 -2.06 2.20 11.62
CA ASP A 8 -2.40 3.49 11.01
C ASP A 8 -2.48 4.68 11.99
N ALA A 9 -2.22 4.47 13.26
CA ALA A 9 -2.12 5.56 14.23
C ALA A 9 -0.88 6.43 13.95
N LEU A 10 -1.06 7.75 13.99
CA LEU A 10 0.05 8.69 13.86
C LEU A 10 0.99 8.57 15.06
N GLU A 11 2.27 8.39 14.79
CA GLU A 11 3.28 8.34 15.86
C GLU A 11 3.55 9.75 16.41
N SER A 12 3.73 9.86 17.71
CA SER A 12 3.94 11.15 18.38
C SER A 12 5.15 11.91 17.86
N SER A 13 6.18 11.19 17.39
CA SER A 13 7.40 11.75 16.81
C SER A 13 7.22 12.20 15.34
N SER A 14 6.04 11.99 14.73
CA SER A 14 5.81 12.42 13.36
C SER A 14 5.79 13.94 13.25
N SER A 15 6.59 14.50 12.35
CA SER A 15 6.56 15.92 12.03
C SER A 15 5.26 16.27 11.31
N ARG A 16 4.62 17.36 11.73
CA ARG A 16 3.37 17.88 11.16
C ARG A 16 3.62 19.17 10.40
N GLY A 17 2.74 19.46 9.46
CA GLY A 17 2.69 20.72 8.74
C GLY A 17 1.96 21.84 9.52
N PRO A 18 1.75 22.97 8.86
CA PRO A 18 2.20 23.31 7.51
C PRO A 18 3.71 23.55 7.42
N ALA A 19 4.23 23.66 6.19
CA ALA A 19 5.52 24.27 5.96
C ALA A 19 5.45 25.78 6.31
N LEU A 20 6.60 26.45 6.44
CA LEU A 20 6.65 27.87 6.84
C LEU A 20 5.82 28.78 5.92
N ASP A 21 5.73 28.45 4.64
CA ASP A 21 4.98 29.17 3.63
C ASP A 21 3.51 28.67 3.49
N GLY A 22 3.05 27.81 4.39
CA GLY A 22 1.67 27.32 4.44
C GLY A 22 1.39 26.06 3.63
N ARG A 23 2.36 25.50 2.89
CA ARG A 23 2.16 24.29 2.08
C ARG A 23 1.85 23.06 2.94
N ILE A 24 1.05 22.16 2.39
CA ILE A 24 0.69 20.89 3.00
C ILE A 24 1.95 20.04 3.21
N LYS A 25 2.20 19.67 4.46
CA LYS A 25 3.20 18.70 4.90
C LYS A 25 2.63 17.90 6.06
N PRO A 26 3.01 16.59 6.22
CA PRO A 26 3.82 15.80 5.28
C PRO A 26 3.12 15.62 3.94
N ASP A 27 3.82 15.20 2.88
CA ASP A 27 3.15 14.87 1.61
C ASP A 27 2.37 13.56 1.75
N ILE A 28 2.95 12.54 2.39
CA ILE A 28 2.37 11.21 2.53
C ILE A 28 2.90 10.53 3.78
N CYS A 29 2.17 9.55 4.30
CA CYS A 29 2.54 8.76 5.46
C CYS A 29 2.84 7.31 5.10
N ALA A 30 3.73 6.69 5.88
CA ALA A 30 4.00 5.26 5.86
C ALA A 30 4.37 4.76 7.26
N ASN A 31 4.38 3.44 7.43
CA ASN A 31 4.86 2.84 8.69
C ASN A 31 6.36 3.09 8.86
N GLY A 32 6.70 3.71 9.97
CA GLY A 32 8.07 3.94 10.42
C GLY A 32 8.26 3.63 11.90
N TYR A 33 7.31 2.94 12.53
CA TYR A 33 7.37 2.56 13.94
C TYR A 33 7.90 1.13 14.08
N ASN A 34 8.86 0.92 14.98
CA ASN A 34 9.44 -0.40 15.29
C ASN A 34 9.90 -1.18 14.04
N GLN A 35 10.56 -0.52 13.11
CA GLN A 35 11.11 -1.17 11.94
C GLN A 35 12.39 -1.89 12.30
N MET A 36 12.43 -3.21 12.04
CA MET A 36 13.66 -4.01 12.14
C MET A 36 14.54 -3.74 10.92
N SER A 37 15.81 -3.48 11.16
CA SER A 37 16.81 -3.23 10.12
C SER A 37 18.14 -3.85 10.50
N THR A 38 19.01 -4.02 9.52
CA THR A 38 20.40 -4.44 9.74
C THR A 38 21.17 -3.39 10.54
N ALA A 39 22.09 -3.86 11.38
CA ALA A 39 22.95 -3.05 12.21
C ALA A 39 24.43 -3.47 12.04
N PRO A 40 25.41 -2.65 12.48
CA PRO A 40 26.82 -3.01 12.45
C PRO A 40 27.09 -4.37 13.11
N ASN A 41 28.20 -5.01 12.72
CA ASN A 41 28.64 -6.30 13.25
C ASN A 41 27.69 -7.48 12.98
N ASN A 42 27.03 -7.47 11.81
CA ASN A 42 26.10 -8.53 11.39
C ASN A 42 24.98 -8.81 12.39
N THR A 43 24.40 -7.73 12.92
CA THR A 43 23.27 -7.78 13.86
C THR A 43 22.04 -7.11 13.28
N TYR A 44 20.94 -7.13 14.03
CA TYR A 44 19.70 -6.43 13.72
C TYR A 44 19.35 -5.49 14.87
N GLN A 45 18.70 -4.38 14.53
CA GLN A 45 18.17 -3.46 15.52
C GLN A 45 16.80 -2.98 15.12
N THR A 46 16.00 -2.60 16.10
CA THR A 46 14.71 -1.95 15.90
C THR A 46 14.89 -0.44 15.99
N GLY A 47 14.34 0.26 15.03
CA GLY A 47 14.37 1.72 15.00
C GLY A 47 13.05 2.28 14.50
N GLY A 48 12.94 3.60 14.42
CA GLY A 48 11.71 4.25 13.99
C GLY A 48 11.89 5.72 13.64
N GLY A 49 10.74 6.37 13.42
CA GLY A 49 10.64 7.77 13.04
C GLY A 49 10.29 7.98 11.57
N THR A 50 10.16 9.25 11.20
CA THR A 50 9.97 9.63 9.76
C THR A 50 11.14 9.16 8.89
N SER A 51 12.33 8.96 9.50
CA SER A 51 13.52 8.40 8.85
C SER A 51 13.35 6.93 8.47
N ALA A 52 12.49 6.16 9.16
CA ALA A 52 12.13 4.78 8.78
C ALA A 52 10.90 4.75 7.85
N ALA A 53 9.96 5.69 7.98
CA ALA A 53 8.83 5.83 7.07
C ALA A 53 9.29 6.17 5.64
N SER A 54 10.36 6.96 5.49
CA SER A 54 10.88 7.36 4.18
C SER A 54 11.36 6.16 3.33
N PRO A 55 12.21 5.25 3.80
CA PRO A 55 12.58 4.04 3.04
C PRO A 55 11.41 3.10 2.81
N SER A 56 10.37 3.06 3.67
CA SER A 56 9.14 2.32 3.40
C SER A 56 8.41 2.84 2.16
N VAL A 57 8.32 4.17 2.01
CA VAL A 57 7.80 4.79 0.77
C VAL A 57 8.70 4.49 -0.42
N MET A 58 10.02 4.58 -0.26
CA MET A 58 10.98 4.28 -1.35
C MET A 58 10.88 2.83 -1.80
N GLY A 59 10.76 1.88 -0.89
CA GLY A 59 10.55 0.47 -1.21
C GLY A 59 9.25 0.25 -2.00
N THR A 60 8.17 0.91 -1.60
CA THR A 60 6.90 0.91 -2.34
C THR A 60 7.06 1.49 -3.75
N LEU A 61 7.74 2.64 -3.90
CA LEU A 61 8.00 3.25 -5.20
C LEU A 61 8.88 2.37 -6.09
N ALA A 62 9.84 1.64 -5.53
CA ALA A 62 10.65 0.68 -6.28
C ALA A 62 9.79 -0.46 -6.86
N GLN A 63 8.85 -1.00 -6.06
CA GLN A 63 7.89 -2.02 -6.53
C GLN A 63 6.97 -1.47 -7.61
N ILE A 64 6.39 -0.29 -7.42
CA ILE A 64 5.53 0.37 -8.42
C ILE A 64 6.32 0.65 -9.71
N SER A 65 7.57 1.13 -9.59
CA SER A 65 8.44 1.35 -10.74
C SER A 65 8.74 0.06 -11.50
N HIS A 66 8.98 -1.04 -10.78
CA HIS A 66 9.16 -2.35 -11.39
C HIS A 66 7.90 -2.80 -12.15
N GLY A 67 6.72 -2.70 -11.52
CA GLY A 67 5.43 -3.01 -12.17
C GLY A 67 5.16 -2.14 -13.40
N TYR A 68 5.40 -0.82 -13.32
CA TYR A 68 5.27 0.09 -14.45
C TYR A 68 6.17 -0.32 -15.63
N ARG A 69 7.44 -0.64 -15.36
CA ARG A 69 8.39 -1.09 -16.37
C ARG A 69 7.94 -2.39 -17.05
N ALA A 70 7.41 -3.33 -16.29
CA ALA A 70 6.87 -4.59 -16.84
C ALA A 70 5.70 -4.34 -17.81
N LEU A 71 4.86 -3.33 -17.54
CA LEU A 71 3.72 -2.96 -18.38
C LEU A 71 4.11 -2.06 -19.58
N ASN A 72 5.23 -1.36 -19.52
CA ASN A 72 5.62 -0.33 -20.48
C ASN A 72 6.95 -0.62 -21.17
N ASN A 73 7.17 -1.83 -21.63
CA ASN A 73 8.39 -2.24 -22.39
C ASN A 73 9.70 -1.81 -21.72
N ASN A 74 9.77 -1.96 -20.41
CA ASN A 74 10.92 -1.60 -19.57
C ASN A 74 11.21 -0.07 -19.49
N ALA A 75 10.28 0.79 -19.92
CA ALA A 75 10.42 2.24 -19.79
C ALA A 75 10.44 2.67 -18.31
N VAL A 76 11.32 3.62 -17.98
CA VAL A 76 11.39 4.18 -16.62
C VAL A 76 10.22 5.13 -16.40
N PRO A 77 9.43 4.98 -15.33
CA PRO A 77 8.32 5.89 -15.07
C PRO A 77 8.84 7.30 -14.73
N PRO A 78 8.20 8.35 -15.22
CA PRO A 78 8.46 9.72 -14.79
C PRO A 78 8.23 9.87 -13.27
N THR A 79 9.19 10.46 -12.55
CA THR A 79 9.10 10.61 -11.08
C THR A 79 7.91 11.45 -10.64
N ALA A 80 7.53 12.45 -11.43
CA ALA A 80 6.35 13.28 -11.17
C ALA A 80 5.05 12.48 -11.31
N LEU A 81 4.96 11.54 -12.28
CA LEU A 81 3.83 10.62 -12.39
C LEU A 81 3.72 9.71 -11.17
N LEU A 82 4.83 9.12 -10.74
CA LEU A 82 4.84 8.26 -9.55
C LEU A 82 4.39 9.02 -8.31
N LYS A 83 4.87 10.26 -8.13
CA LYS A 83 4.45 11.09 -7.00
C LYS A 83 2.96 11.43 -7.09
N ALA A 84 2.46 11.86 -8.24
CA ALA A 84 1.03 12.10 -8.44
C ALA A 84 0.18 10.87 -8.13
N ALA A 85 0.59 9.69 -8.62
CA ALA A 85 -0.14 8.45 -8.41
C ALA A 85 -0.25 8.09 -6.92
N ILE A 86 0.87 8.08 -6.16
CA ILE A 86 0.85 7.72 -4.73
C ILE A 86 0.11 8.74 -3.86
N LEU A 87 0.09 10.03 -4.22
CA LEU A 87 -0.66 11.04 -3.48
C LEU A 87 -2.16 10.94 -3.76
N ASN A 88 -2.57 10.74 -5.03
CA ASN A 88 -3.98 10.65 -5.39
C ASN A 88 -4.66 9.41 -4.79
N THR A 89 -3.94 8.29 -4.74
CA THR A 89 -4.46 6.99 -4.31
C THR A 89 -4.23 6.68 -2.84
N ALA A 90 -3.66 7.61 -2.08
CA ALA A 90 -3.43 7.44 -0.66
C ALA A 90 -4.73 7.12 0.10
N GLU A 91 -4.63 6.23 1.09
CA GLU A 91 -5.70 5.98 2.05
C GLU A 91 -5.88 7.19 2.94
N ASP A 92 -7.06 7.77 2.91
CA ASP A 92 -7.39 8.98 3.66
C ASP A 92 -7.40 8.68 5.16
N LEU A 93 -6.59 9.39 5.93
CA LEU A 93 -6.49 9.25 7.38
C LEU A 93 -6.66 10.62 8.02
N GLY A 94 -7.15 10.61 9.25
CA GLY A 94 -7.39 11.87 9.99
C GLY A 94 -8.66 12.57 9.54
N ASN A 95 -8.55 13.83 9.16
CA ASN A 95 -9.67 14.58 8.62
C ASN A 95 -10.00 14.15 7.19
N PRO A 96 -11.27 14.18 6.75
CA PRO A 96 -11.60 13.95 5.35
C PRO A 96 -10.87 14.90 4.41
N GLY A 97 -10.11 14.34 3.47
CA GLY A 97 -9.25 15.11 2.59
C GLY A 97 -7.82 15.25 3.10
N PRO A 98 -7.00 16.11 2.51
CA PRO A 98 -5.66 16.37 3.04
C PRO A 98 -5.73 17.07 4.40
N ASP A 99 -4.74 16.85 5.26
CA ASP A 99 -4.57 17.56 6.52
C ASP A 99 -3.08 17.76 6.87
N PHE A 100 -2.78 18.56 7.89
CA PHE A 100 -1.40 18.85 8.31
C PHE A 100 -0.76 17.77 9.20
N GLN A 101 -1.46 16.68 9.49
CA GLN A 101 -0.96 15.56 10.28
C GLN A 101 -0.56 14.37 9.41
N PHE A 102 -1.41 14.03 8.45
CA PHE A 102 -1.26 12.88 7.57
C PHE A 102 -0.94 13.25 6.12
N GLY A 103 -1.00 14.53 5.75
CA GLY A 103 -0.86 14.99 4.37
C GLY A 103 -2.00 14.45 3.51
N TRP A 104 -1.68 13.76 2.42
CA TRP A 104 -2.66 13.10 1.56
C TRP A 104 -3.12 11.73 2.09
N GLY A 105 -2.50 11.23 3.17
CA GLY A 105 -2.84 9.98 3.82
C GLY A 105 -1.73 8.95 3.82
N ARG A 106 -2.06 7.67 4.07
CA ARG A 106 -1.14 6.53 4.00
C ARG A 106 -0.97 6.07 2.56
N ILE A 107 0.29 5.80 2.16
CA ILE A 107 0.60 5.23 0.84
C ILE A 107 -0.17 3.92 0.60
N ASN A 108 -0.78 3.79 -0.59
CA ASN A 108 -1.47 2.59 -1.05
C ASN A 108 -0.86 2.13 -2.38
N ALA A 109 0.01 1.11 -2.31
CA ALA A 109 0.73 0.59 -3.46
C ALA A 109 -0.20 -0.07 -4.48
N LEU A 110 -1.24 -0.78 -4.01
CA LEU A 110 -2.21 -1.49 -4.86
C LEU A 110 -2.94 -0.49 -5.76
N ARG A 111 -3.59 0.51 -5.16
CA ARG A 111 -4.34 1.52 -5.92
C ARG A 111 -3.45 2.34 -6.85
N ALA A 112 -2.23 2.69 -6.41
CA ALA A 112 -1.28 3.40 -7.27
C ALA A 112 -0.89 2.56 -8.49
N MET A 113 -0.69 1.25 -8.31
CA MET A 113 -0.39 0.34 -9.42
C MET A 113 -1.60 0.17 -10.34
N GLU A 114 -2.81 0.03 -9.79
CA GLU A 114 -4.07 -0.04 -10.57
C GLU A 114 -4.30 1.23 -11.40
N LEU A 115 -4.03 2.42 -10.85
CA LEU A 115 -4.10 3.68 -11.58
C LEU A 115 -3.16 3.67 -12.79
N LEU A 116 -1.91 3.25 -12.61
CA LEU A 116 -0.92 3.18 -13.68
C LEU A 116 -1.26 2.09 -14.72
N GLN A 117 -1.68 0.91 -14.28
CA GLN A 117 -2.07 -0.20 -15.14
C GLN A 117 -3.28 0.13 -16.01
N ASN A 118 -4.22 0.89 -15.48
CA ASN A 118 -5.41 1.33 -16.21
C ASN A 118 -5.19 2.62 -17.01
N ASN A 119 -3.94 3.10 -17.12
CA ASN A 119 -3.58 4.34 -17.83
C ASN A 119 -4.43 5.56 -17.42
N ARG A 120 -4.77 5.69 -16.13
CA ARG A 120 -5.58 6.79 -15.61
C ARG A 120 -4.72 8.03 -15.33
N PHE A 121 -3.98 8.44 -16.33
CA PHE A 121 -3.11 9.62 -16.26
C PHE A 121 -2.92 10.26 -17.64
N VAL A 122 -2.66 11.55 -17.64
CA VAL A 122 -2.24 12.31 -18.81
C VAL A 122 -1.19 13.33 -18.41
N THR A 123 -0.40 13.79 -19.37
CA THR A 123 0.61 14.83 -19.19
C THR A 123 0.51 15.89 -20.26
N GLY A 124 1.00 17.07 -19.96
CA GLY A 124 1.09 18.18 -20.89
C GLY A 124 2.00 19.29 -20.35
N ALA A 125 2.06 20.39 -21.05
CA ALA A 125 2.79 21.58 -20.60
C ALA A 125 1.96 22.83 -20.90
N LEU A 126 2.01 23.81 -20.01
CA LEU A 126 1.29 25.07 -20.12
C LEU A 126 2.24 26.26 -19.99
N ALA A 127 2.01 27.27 -20.81
CA ALA A 127 2.52 28.62 -20.59
C ALA A 127 1.53 29.45 -19.75
N VAL A 128 1.92 30.65 -19.38
CA VAL A 128 1.06 31.58 -18.64
C VAL A 128 -0.19 31.91 -19.45
N ASN A 129 -1.35 31.90 -18.80
CA ASN A 129 -2.68 32.13 -19.39
C ASN A 129 -3.16 31.04 -20.38
N ASP A 130 -2.38 29.98 -20.61
CA ASP A 130 -2.86 28.82 -21.36
C ASP A 130 -3.85 27.99 -20.55
N SER A 131 -4.69 27.24 -21.24
CA SER A 131 -5.54 26.21 -20.60
C SER A 131 -5.69 24.99 -21.51
N ILE A 132 -5.70 23.81 -20.88
CA ILE A 132 -5.94 22.54 -21.54
C ILE A 132 -7.06 21.80 -20.79
N SER A 133 -7.87 21.06 -21.52
CA SER A 133 -8.96 20.24 -20.97
C SER A 133 -8.76 18.79 -21.32
N HIS A 134 -9.02 17.90 -20.34
CA HIS A 134 -8.96 16.45 -20.49
C HIS A 134 -10.31 15.84 -20.10
N ALA A 135 -10.85 14.98 -20.94
CA ALA A 135 -12.07 14.23 -20.65
C ALA A 135 -11.76 13.03 -19.74
N ILE A 136 -12.62 12.79 -18.77
CA ILE A 136 -12.58 11.65 -17.87
C ILE A 136 -13.94 10.98 -17.90
N GLU A 137 -14.01 9.77 -18.46
CA GLU A 137 -15.22 8.97 -18.50
C GLU A 137 -15.43 8.25 -17.15
N VAL A 138 -16.46 8.64 -16.43
CA VAL A 138 -16.81 8.08 -15.12
C VAL A 138 -17.97 7.09 -15.31
N PRO A 139 -17.77 5.80 -14.95
CA PRO A 139 -18.81 4.79 -15.10
C PRO A 139 -19.92 4.93 -14.03
N ALA A 140 -20.97 4.16 -14.17
CA ALA A 140 -22.02 4.07 -13.16
C ALA A 140 -21.52 3.41 -11.85
N ASN A 141 -22.22 3.65 -10.75
CA ASN A 141 -21.95 3.07 -9.42
C ASN A 141 -20.62 3.50 -8.79
N VAL A 142 -20.03 4.59 -9.25
CA VAL A 142 -18.87 5.19 -8.60
C VAL A 142 -19.33 5.92 -7.32
N ARG A 143 -18.61 5.71 -6.22
CA ARG A 143 -18.84 6.35 -4.92
C ARG A 143 -18.01 7.60 -4.72
N GLN A 144 -16.82 7.62 -5.31
CA GLN A 144 -15.95 8.80 -5.25
C GLN A 144 -15.09 8.85 -6.52
N LEU A 145 -14.97 10.03 -7.10
CA LEU A 145 -14.00 10.39 -8.13
C LEU A 145 -12.94 11.27 -7.48
N ARG A 146 -11.66 10.93 -7.68
CA ARG A 146 -10.50 11.76 -7.30
C ARG A 146 -9.73 12.12 -8.55
N VAL A 147 -9.46 13.41 -8.72
CA VAL A 147 -8.68 13.94 -9.83
C VAL A 147 -7.58 14.82 -9.26
N MET A 148 -6.32 14.47 -9.50
CA MET A 148 -5.18 15.21 -8.97
C MET A 148 -4.29 15.74 -10.09
N LEU A 149 -3.96 17.01 -9.98
CA LEU A 149 -2.93 17.68 -10.73
C LEU A 149 -1.66 17.78 -9.90
N TYR A 150 -0.53 17.37 -10.45
CA TYR A 150 0.78 17.52 -9.84
C TYR A 150 1.79 18.05 -10.86
N TRP A 151 2.66 18.95 -10.42
CA TRP A 151 3.80 19.41 -11.22
C TRP A 151 5.08 19.48 -10.38
N ALA A 152 6.19 19.11 -11.02
CA ALA A 152 7.51 19.33 -10.46
C ALA A 152 7.88 20.81 -10.67
N ASP A 153 7.54 21.63 -9.69
CA ASP A 153 7.79 23.07 -9.76
C ASP A 153 9.28 23.39 -9.74
N ARG A 154 9.64 24.55 -10.22
CA ARG A 154 11.00 25.06 -10.18
C ARG A 154 11.41 25.36 -8.74
N ALA A 155 12.71 25.30 -8.48
CA ALA A 155 13.24 25.72 -7.19
C ALA A 155 12.98 27.22 -6.95
N GLY A 156 12.33 27.55 -5.83
CA GLY A 156 12.19 28.93 -5.37
C GLY A 156 13.52 29.53 -4.95
N ILE A 157 13.55 30.85 -4.83
CA ILE A 157 14.72 31.56 -4.28
C ILE A 157 14.86 31.24 -2.79
N ALA A 158 16.06 31.06 -2.30
CA ALA A 158 16.32 30.83 -0.87
C ALA A 158 15.70 31.96 -0.03
N ASN A 159 15.03 31.58 1.06
CA ASN A 159 14.29 32.48 1.96
C ASN A 159 13.09 33.20 1.33
N ALA A 160 12.59 32.74 0.19
CA ALA A 160 11.33 33.24 -0.36
C ALA A 160 10.20 33.02 0.66
N THR A 161 9.30 33.99 0.81
CA THR A 161 8.10 33.89 1.65
C THR A 161 7.10 32.86 1.10
N ARG A 162 7.23 32.52 -0.18
CA ARG A 162 6.44 31.52 -0.93
C ARG A 162 7.38 30.70 -1.79
N ALA A 163 7.36 29.40 -1.63
CA ALA A 163 8.22 28.49 -2.40
C ALA A 163 7.67 28.17 -3.80
N LEU A 164 6.35 28.27 -4.00
CA LEU A 164 5.72 28.02 -5.29
C LEU A 164 6.14 29.08 -6.31
N VAL A 165 6.77 28.65 -7.41
CA VAL A 165 7.27 29.49 -8.51
C VAL A 165 6.25 29.54 -9.63
N ASN A 166 5.78 28.39 -10.09
CA ASN A 166 4.75 28.27 -11.12
C ASN A 166 3.44 27.81 -10.50
N ASN A 167 2.36 28.56 -10.74
CA ASN A 167 1.03 28.21 -10.26
C ASN A 167 0.16 27.67 -11.40
N LEU A 168 -0.31 26.43 -11.28
CA LEU A 168 -1.33 25.83 -12.12
C LEU A 168 -2.61 25.67 -11.30
N ASP A 169 -3.77 25.88 -11.92
CA ASP A 169 -5.08 25.66 -11.29
C ASP A 169 -5.82 24.51 -11.97
N LEU A 170 -6.39 23.62 -11.17
CA LEU A 170 -7.29 22.54 -11.61
C LEU A 170 -8.74 22.94 -11.37
N LYS A 171 -9.61 22.71 -12.37
CA LYS A 171 -11.06 22.70 -12.21
C LYS A 171 -11.62 21.45 -12.87
N VAL A 172 -12.60 20.81 -12.23
CA VAL A 172 -13.29 19.66 -12.82
C VAL A 172 -14.74 20.05 -13.06
N LEU A 173 -15.16 20.01 -14.31
CA LEU A 173 -16.55 20.25 -14.70
C LEU A 173 -17.28 18.90 -14.71
N THR A 174 -18.44 18.85 -14.07
CA THR A 174 -19.34 17.69 -14.11
C THR A 174 -20.02 17.56 -15.46
N PRO A 175 -20.68 16.45 -15.78
CA PRO A 175 -21.48 16.31 -17.01
C PRO A 175 -22.59 17.37 -17.16
N SER A 176 -23.08 17.94 -16.06
CA SER A 176 -24.05 19.05 -16.07
C SER A 176 -23.40 20.44 -16.20
N GLY A 177 -22.08 20.53 -16.29
CA GLY A 177 -21.34 21.79 -16.39
C GLY A 177 -21.03 22.46 -15.04
N ALA A 178 -21.40 21.89 -13.91
CA ALA A 178 -21.06 22.42 -12.60
C ALA A 178 -19.54 22.31 -12.33
N THR A 179 -18.94 23.38 -11.81
CA THR A 179 -17.50 23.42 -11.52
C THR A 179 -17.22 22.91 -10.12
N GLN A 180 -16.25 21.99 -10.01
CA GLN A 180 -15.67 21.49 -8.77
C GLN A 180 -14.24 22.01 -8.63
N LEU A 181 -13.91 22.53 -7.46
CA LEU A 181 -12.59 23.10 -7.16
C LEU A 181 -11.77 22.16 -6.27
N PRO A 182 -10.43 22.30 -6.26
CA PRO A 182 -9.55 21.51 -5.41
C PRO A 182 -9.82 21.68 -3.92
N LEU A 183 -9.36 20.72 -3.14
CA LEU A 183 -9.32 20.80 -1.68
C LEU A 183 -8.12 21.63 -1.24
N LYS A 184 -8.34 22.59 -0.35
CA LYS A 184 -7.29 23.43 0.26
C LYS A 184 -7.43 23.50 1.77
N LEU A 185 -6.34 23.77 2.46
CA LEU A 185 -6.28 23.96 3.91
C LEU A 185 -6.07 25.44 4.25
N ASP A 186 -6.48 25.81 5.46
CA ASP A 186 -6.13 27.10 6.06
C ASP A 186 -4.84 26.97 6.89
N PRO A 187 -3.70 27.54 6.45
CA PRO A 187 -2.44 27.42 7.16
C PRO A 187 -2.27 28.44 8.30
N SER A 188 -3.31 29.19 8.65
CA SER A 188 -3.26 30.18 9.74
C SER A 188 -2.74 29.53 11.04
N PRO A 189 -1.77 30.17 11.73
CA PRO A 189 -1.05 29.53 12.84
C PRO A 189 -1.88 29.53 14.15
N ASN A 190 -3.06 28.91 14.08
CA ASN A 190 -3.91 28.68 15.24
C ASN A 190 -4.48 27.25 15.23
N THR A 191 -4.77 26.71 16.38
CA THR A 191 -5.20 25.31 16.53
C THR A 191 -6.48 24.98 15.76
N ALA A 192 -7.42 25.91 15.65
CA ALA A 192 -8.68 25.68 14.95
C ALA A 192 -8.45 25.50 13.45
N SER A 193 -7.71 26.41 12.80
CA SER A 193 -7.36 26.33 11.38
C SER A 193 -6.50 25.11 11.04
N LEU A 194 -5.47 24.85 11.85
CA LEU A 194 -4.53 23.73 11.60
C LEU A 194 -5.17 22.34 11.77
N ASN A 195 -6.30 22.23 12.46
CA ASN A 195 -7.06 20.99 12.62
C ASN A 195 -8.40 21.01 11.84
N SER A 196 -8.65 22.03 11.01
CA SER A 196 -9.85 22.11 10.21
C SER A 196 -9.84 21.09 9.06
N VAL A 197 -11.05 20.72 8.62
CA VAL A 197 -11.24 19.90 7.41
C VAL A 197 -10.92 20.76 6.18
N ALA A 198 -10.31 20.15 5.17
CA ALA A 198 -10.05 20.80 3.90
C ALA A 198 -11.35 21.27 3.22
N VAL A 199 -11.32 22.45 2.64
CA VAL A 199 -12.46 23.08 1.95
C VAL A 199 -12.20 23.22 0.46
N SER A 200 -13.26 23.22 -0.34
CA SER A 200 -13.15 23.46 -1.79
C SER A 200 -12.74 24.91 -2.09
N GLY A 201 -11.75 25.10 -2.93
CA GLY A 201 -11.26 26.43 -3.35
C GLY A 201 -10.01 26.35 -4.19
N LEU A 202 -9.61 27.49 -4.79
CA LEU A 202 -8.35 27.58 -5.51
C LEU A 202 -7.17 27.53 -4.54
N ASP A 203 -6.18 26.74 -4.85
CA ASP A 203 -4.94 26.62 -4.08
C ASP A 203 -3.81 27.35 -4.82
N SER A 204 -3.17 28.25 -4.13
CA SER A 204 -2.03 29.01 -4.67
C SER A 204 -0.75 28.79 -3.87
N LEU A 205 -0.72 27.82 -2.99
CA LEU A 205 0.42 27.50 -2.13
C LEU A 205 1.14 26.21 -2.56
N ASN A 206 0.36 25.21 -3.00
CA ASN A 206 0.88 23.88 -3.27
C ASN A 206 1.11 23.66 -4.77
N ASN A 207 2.06 22.80 -5.11
CA ASN A 207 2.29 22.27 -6.46
C ASN A 207 1.55 20.94 -6.70
N VAL A 208 0.45 20.77 -6.00
CA VAL A 208 -0.45 19.62 -6.08
C VAL A 208 -1.85 20.08 -5.72
N GLU A 209 -2.83 19.71 -6.54
CA GLU A 209 -4.24 20.04 -6.35
C GLU A 209 -5.10 18.80 -6.56
N GLN A 210 -6.06 18.54 -5.68
CA GLN A 210 -6.97 17.41 -5.82
C GLN A 210 -8.42 17.85 -5.71
N VAL A 211 -9.22 17.46 -6.72
CA VAL A 211 -10.68 17.56 -6.68
C VAL A 211 -11.23 16.19 -6.25
N ARG A 212 -12.14 16.19 -5.26
CA ARG A 212 -12.89 14.99 -4.85
C ARG A 212 -14.37 15.22 -5.07
N ILE A 213 -15.03 14.27 -5.72
CA ILE A 213 -16.46 14.29 -6.00
C ILE A 213 -17.08 13.02 -5.44
N ASN A 214 -17.93 13.16 -4.43
CA ASN A 214 -18.63 12.03 -3.84
C ASN A 214 -19.90 11.72 -4.64
N ASN A 215 -20.19 10.44 -4.83
CA ASN A 215 -21.33 9.92 -5.59
C ASN A 215 -21.50 10.62 -6.96
N PRO A 216 -20.44 10.64 -7.80
CA PRO A 216 -20.52 11.28 -9.10
C PRO A 216 -21.56 10.56 -9.98
N VAL A 217 -22.30 11.31 -10.78
CA VAL A 217 -23.14 10.72 -11.82
C VAL A 217 -22.26 10.16 -12.95
N ALA A 218 -22.70 9.09 -13.60
CA ALA A 218 -22.01 8.55 -14.76
C ALA A 218 -21.99 9.58 -15.92
N GLY A 219 -20.87 9.64 -16.64
CA GLY A 219 -20.71 10.52 -17.79
C GLY A 219 -19.33 11.12 -17.89
N THR A 220 -19.17 12.03 -18.84
CA THR A 220 -17.90 12.70 -19.14
C THR A 220 -17.70 13.89 -18.22
N TYR A 221 -16.64 13.84 -17.41
CA TYR A 221 -16.11 14.97 -16.63
C TYR A 221 -15.00 15.63 -17.40
N THR A 222 -14.86 16.95 -17.27
CA THR A 222 -13.78 17.70 -17.93
C THR A 222 -12.83 18.26 -16.87
N ALA A 223 -11.62 17.73 -16.80
CA ALA A 223 -10.54 18.29 -16.00
C ALA A 223 -9.87 19.41 -16.80
N ARG A 224 -10.06 20.66 -16.39
CA ARG A 224 -9.46 21.84 -17.00
C ARG A 224 -8.29 22.32 -16.15
N ILE A 225 -7.13 22.45 -16.78
CA ILE A 225 -5.89 22.91 -16.16
C ILE A 225 -5.55 24.27 -16.76
N MET A 226 -5.18 25.22 -15.90
CA MET A 226 -4.90 26.61 -16.30
C MET A 226 -3.56 27.06 -15.73
N GLY A 227 -2.76 27.72 -16.53
CA GLY A 227 -1.51 28.38 -16.13
C GLY A 227 -1.77 29.74 -15.55
N GLN A 228 -2.06 29.88 -14.26
CA GLN A 228 -2.40 31.13 -13.61
C GLN A 228 -1.20 32.06 -13.39
N GLY A 229 -0.04 31.48 -13.06
CA GLY A 229 1.16 32.24 -12.81
C GLY A 229 2.38 31.40 -13.13
N ILE A 230 2.87 31.46 -14.35
CA ILE A 230 4.04 30.69 -14.80
C ILE A 230 5.18 31.66 -15.04
N ALA A 231 6.03 31.80 -14.02
CA ALA A 231 7.18 32.70 -14.09
C ALA A 231 8.33 32.11 -14.92
N LEU A 232 8.47 30.78 -14.90
CA LEU A 232 9.51 30.03 -15.60
C LEU A 232 8.87 28.82 -16.32
N GLY A 233 8.42 29.04 -17.55
CA GLY A 233 7.65 28.06 -18.31
C GLY A 233 8.29 27.61 -19.62
N PRO A 234 7.60 26.73 -20.35
CA PRO A 234 6.31 26.12 -19.96
C PRO A 234 6.46 25.13 -18.79
N GLN A 235 5.41 25.01 -17.96
CA GLN A 235 5.37 24.06 -16.84
C GLN A 235 4.76 22.75 -17.28
N VAL A 236 5.53 21.67 -17.16
CA VAL A 236 5.04 20.30 -17.36
C VAL A 236 4.25 19.85 -16.15
N TYR A 237 3.13 19.19 -16.37
CA TYR A 237 2.25 18.65 -15.33
C TYR A 237 1.88 17.19 -15.59
N TRP A 238 1.40 16.54 -14.54
CA TRP A 238 0.74 15.24 -14.58
C TRP A 238 -0.64 15.37 -13.96
N LEU A 239 -1.67 14.97 -14.70
CA LEU A 239 -3.03 14.79 -14.22
C LEU A 239 -3.24 13.30 -14.04
N VAL A 240 -3.64 12.88 -12.84
CA VAL A 240 -3.98 11.49 -12.53
C VAL A 240 -5.39 11.45 -11.96
N TYR A 241 -6.10 10.34 -12.16
CA TYR A 241 -7.44 10.19 -11.61
C TYR A 241 -7.72 8.73 -11.24
N GLU A 242 -8.59 8.57 -10.25
CA GLU A 242 -9.14 7.27 -9.86
C GLU A 242 -10.61 7.43 -9.50
N TRP A 243 -11.33 6.33 -9.53
CA TRP A 243 -12.66 6.26 -8.94
C TRP A 243 -12.81 5.03 -8.06
N HIS A 244 -13.60 5.20 -7.01
CA HIS A 244 -13.90 4.16 -6.05
C HIS A 244 -15.31 3.63 -6.27
N THR A 245 -15.46 2.34 -6.39
CA THR A 245 -16.72 1.61 -6.30
C THR A 245 -16.78 0.88 -4.96
N ASP A 246 -17.90 0.23 -4.65
CA ASP A 246 -17.97 -0.64 -3.47
C ASP A 246 -17.14 -1.89 -3.73
N GLN A 247 -15.93 -1.93 -3.19
CA GLN A 247 -14.95 -3.00 -3.40
C GLN A 247 -14.20 -3.31 -2.12
N ILE A 248 -13.89 -4.58 -1.93
CA ILE A 248 -12.97 -5.08 -0.91
C ILE A 248 -11.92 -5.94 -1.62
N THR A 249 -10.67 -5.79 -1.22
CA THR A 249 -9.56 -6.61 -1.73
C THR A 249 -8.73 -7.09 -0.55
N MET A 250 -8.69 -8.41 -0.32
CA MET A 250 -7.78 -9.01 0.66
C MET A 250 -6.34 -8.78 0.16
N THR A 251 -5.53 -8.10 0.97
CA THR A 251 -4.14 -7.78 0.62
C THR A 251 -3.14 -8.62 1.41
N TYR A 252 -3.55 -9.23 2.51
CA TYR A 252 -2.80 -10.23 3.26
C TYR A 252 -3.72 -10.99 4.22
N PRO A 253 -3.66 -12.34 4.23
CA PRO A 253 -2.86 -13.19 3.33
C PRO A 253 -3.46 -13.26 1.93
N MET A 254 -2.62 -13.46 0.92
CA MET A 254 -3.07 -13.60 -0.46
C MET A 254 -3.26 -15.05 -0.90
N GLY A 255 -2.56 -15.97 -0.25
CA GLY A 255 -2.61 -17.42 -0.52
C GLY A 255 -1.22 -18.00 -0.71
N GLY A 256 -1.05 -19.25 -0.24
CA GLY A 256 0.22 -19.94 -0.27
C GLY A 256 1.11 -19.70 0.96
N GLU A 257 0.74 -18.79 1.85
CA GLU A 257 1.45 -18.54 3.09
C GLU A 257 1.28 -19.73 4.06
N SER A 258 2.28 -19.92 4.93
CA SER A 258 2.24 -20.88 6.03
C SER A 258 2.31 -20.14 7.36
N PHE A 259 1.29 -20.31 8.18
CA PHE A 259 1.20 -19.72 9.50
C PHE A 259 1.50 -20.72 10.59
N VAL A 260 2.09 -20.26 11.66
CA VAL A 260 2.38 -21.08 12.83
C VAL A 260 1.20 -21.03 13.79
N SER A 261 0.72 -22.20 14.21
CA SER A 261 -0.36 -22.33 15.18
C SER A 261 -0.03 -21.57 16.48
N GLY A 262 -0.97 -20.75 16.95
CA GLY A 262 -0.86 -19.97 18.19
C GLY A 262 -0.14 -18.63 18.06
N GLU A 263 0.52 -18.35 16.95
CA GLU A 263 1.10 -17.02 16.68
C GLU A 263 0.03 -16.00 16.29
N THR A 264 0.39 -14.74 16.35
CA THR A 264 -0.51 -13.64 15.97
C THR A 264 -0.11 -13.09 14.60
N GLU A 265 -1.04 -13.16 13.65
CA GLU A 265 -0.92 -12.60 12.32
C GLU A 265 -1.77 -11.35 12.17
N ILE A 266 -1.36 -10.45 11.29
CA ILE A 266 -2.13 -9.24 10.99
C ILE A 266 -2.78 -9.39 9.63
N LEU A 267 -4.06 -9.72 9.61
CA LEU A 267 -4.87 -9.74 8.39
C LEU A 267 -5.04 -8.31 7.86
N ARG A 268 -4.97 -8.13 6.54
CA ARG A 268 -5.07 -6.81 5.90
C ARG A 268 -5.95 -6.86 4.66
N TRP A 269 -6.69 -5.79 4.45
CA TRP A 269 -7.49 -5.60 3.24
C TRP A 269 -7.50 -4.13 2.83
N ASP A 270 -7.75 -3.90 1.57
CA ASP A 270 -8.13 -2.60 1.04
C ASP A 270 -9.65 -2.56 0.84
N ALA A 271 -10.25 -1.40 0.98
CA ALA A 271 -11.68 -1.24 0.75
C ALA A 271 -11.99 0.18 0.29
N THR A 272 -12.88 0.28 -0.70
CA THR A 272 -13.32 1.54 -1.27
C THR A 272 -14.85 1.61 -1.28
N GLY A 273 -15.38 2.80 -1.50
CA GLY A 273 -16.82 3.05 -1.58
C GLY A 273 -17.51 3.01 -0.21
N ASN A 274 -18.77 2.56 -0.20
CA ASN A 274 -19.60 2.45 1.01
C ASN A 274 -19.48 1.04 1.61
N THR A 275 -18.26 0.57 1.83
CA THR A 275 -18.00 -0.72 2.46
C THR A 275 -17.82 -0.57 3.96
N GLY A 276 -18.27 -1.58 4.72
CA GLY A 276 -18.30 -1.61 6.18
C GLY A 276 -19.74 -1.60 6.73
N PRO A 277 -19.95 -2.10 7.95
CA PRO A 277 -18.94 -2.75 8.80
C PRO A 277 -18.42 -4.06 8.20
N PHE A 278 -17.19 -4.44 8.58
CA PHE A 278 -16.57 -5.66 8.04
C PHE A 278 -16.79 -6.85 8.96
N THR A 279 -16.84 -8.03 8.33
CA THR A 279 -16.79 -9.34 8.99
C THR A 279 -15.61 -10.13 8.42
N LEU A 280 -14.76 -10.65 9.31
CA LEU A 280 -13.64 -11.53 8.99
C LEU A 280 -14.00 -12.95 9.35
N GLN A 281 -13.69 -13.90 8.47
CA GLN A 281 -13.94 -15.32 8.69
C GLN A 281 -12.76 -16.14 8.15
N TRP A 282 -12.56 -17.32 8.71
CA TRP A 282 -11.63 -18.31 8.22
C TRP A 282 -12.33 -19.66 8.01
N SER A 283 -11.76 -20.48 7.17
CA SER A 283 -12.20 -21.83 6.84
C SER A 283 -11.02 -22.78 6.95
N SER A 284 -11.25 -23.98 7.47
CA SER A 284 -10.25 -25.07 7.49
C SER A 284 -10.45 -26.09 6.38
N ASN A 285 -11.45 -25.90 5.52
CA ASN A 285 -11.88 -26.87 4.50
C ASN A 285 -12.14 -26.19 3.14
N ASN A 286 -11.21 -25.31 2.74
CA ASN A 286 -11.21 -24.61 1.45
C ASN A 286 -12.52 -23.86 1.13
N GLY A 287 -13.11 -23.23 2.16
CA GLY A 287 -14.30 -22.38 2.00
C GLY A 287 -15.65 -23.12 2.06
N GLN A 288 -15.69 -24.41 2.35
CA GLN A 288 -16.96 -25.15 2.51
C GLN A 288 -17.74 -24.75 3.75
N SER A 289 -17.04 -24.39 4.82
CA SER A 289 -17.63 -23.81 6.02
C SER A 289 -16.75 -22.70 6.58
N TRP A 290 -17.36 -21.76 7.30
CA TRP A 290 -16.71 -20.55 7.77
C TRP A 290 -16.91 -20.33 9.25
N THR A 291 -15.81 -20.00 9.95
CA THR A 291 -15.82 -19.58 11.36
C THR A 291 -15.51 -18.10 11.44
N THR A 292 -16.30 -17.37 12.21
CA THR A 292 -16.11 -15.91 12.37
C THR A 292 -14.87 -15.64 13.25
N ILE A 293 -13.98 -14.81 12.73
CA ILE A 293 -12.82 -14.24 13.44
C ILE A 293 -13.27 -12.98 14.19
N ALA A 294 -13.91 -12.06 13.48
CA ALA A 294 -14.43 -10.81 14.02
C ALA A 294 -15.60 -10.30 13.18
N SER A 295 -16.49 -9.54 13.78
CA SER A 295 -17.64 -8.91 13.12
C SER A 295 -17.81 -7.47 13.59
N ASN A 296 -18.61 -6.70 12.85
CA ASN A 296 -18.90 -5.29 13.13
C ASN A 296 -17.62 -4.40 13.22
N LEU A 297 -16.59 -4.73 12.46
CA LEU A 297 -15.40 -3.88 12.36
C LEU A 297 -15.76 -2.60 11.61
N ALA A 298 -15.38 -1.45 12.16
CA ALA A 298 -15.72 -0.15 11.58
C ALA A 298 -15.24 0.00 10.13
N ALA A 299 -15.96 0.80 9.34
CA ALA A 299 -15.66 1.03 7.92
C ALA A 299 -14.24 1.60 7.65
N SER A 300 -13.61 2.24 8.64
CA SER A 300 -12.24 2.74 8.55
C SER A 300 -11.16 1.70 8.84
N VAL A 301 -11.51 0.52 9.36
CA VAL A 301 -10.54 -0.53 9.72
C VAL A 301 -10.05 -1.23 8.46
N ARG A 302 -8.73 -1.42 8.35
CA ARG A 302 -8.06 -2.09 7.21
C ARG A 302 -7.14 -3.22 7.64
N HIS A 303 -7.12 -3.54 8.92
CA HIS A 303 -6.31 -4.63 9.47
C HIS A 303 -6.97 -5.20 10.73
N TYR A 304 -6.58 -6.42 11.07
CA TYR A 304 -7.03 -7.10 12.29
C TYR A 304 -5.97 -8.07 12.78
N SER A 305 -5.65 -8.03 14.08
CA SER A 305 -4.75 -8.98 14.71
C SER A 305 -5.50 -10.28 15.00
N TRP A 306 -5.10 -11.37 14.38
CA TRP A 306 -5.72 -12.68 14.48
C TRP A 306 -4.76 -13.68 15.12
N VAL A 307 -5.21 -14.32 16.18
CA VAL A 307 -4.48 -15.47 16.77
C VAL A 307 -4.79 -16.68 15.91
N VAL A 308 -3.74 -17.24 15.31
CA VAL A 308 -3.83 -18.40 14.42
C VAL A 308 -4.31 -19.62 15.22
N PRO A 309 -5.40 -20.29 14.82
CA PRO A 309 -5.95 -21.41 15.58
C PRO A 309 -5.01 -22.60 15.65
N SER A 310 -5.14 -23.38 16.73
CA SER A 310 -4.39 -24.63 16.92
C SER A 310 -4.96 -25.74 16.03
N THR A 311 -4.67 -25.67 14.74
CA THR A 311 -5.05 -26.67 13.74
C THR A 311 -3.87 -26.98 12.83
N THR A 312 -3.94 -28.08 12.10
CA THR A 312 -3.01 -28.42 11.02
C THR A 312 -3.83 -28.70 9.78
N SER A 313 -3.80 -27.78 8.83
CA SER A 313 -4.51 -27.91 7.55
C SER A 313 -3.83 -27.08 6.47
N GLY A 314 -3.70 -27.66 5.28
CA GLY A 314 -3.28 -26.96 4.07
C GLY A 314 -4.43 -26.41 3.22
N GLN A 315 -5.66 -26.41 3.77
CA GLN A 315 -6.87 -25.96 3.08
C GLN A 315 -7.51 -24.73 3.74
N ILE A 316 -6.68 -23.90 4.36
CA ILE A 316 -7.15 -22.69 5.04
C ILE A 316 -7.51 -21.63 4.01
N LYS A 317 -8.65 -21.00 4.22
CA LYS A 317 -9.06 -19.78 3.51
C LYS A 317 -9.42 -18.70 4.51
N ILE A 318 -9.16 -17.46 4.15
CA ILE A 318 -9.57 -16.28 4.92
C ILE A 318 -10.38 -15.38 4.01
N ARG A 319 -11.46 -14.81 4.52
CA ARG A 319 -12.25 -13.81 3.81
C ARG A 319 -12.62 -12.62 4.68
N VAL A 320 -12.82 -11.50 4.01
CA VAL A 320 -13.41 -10.29 4.54
C VAL A 320 -14.66 -9.96 3.74
N SER A 321 -15.71 -9.53 4.41
CA SER A 321 -16.99 -9.19 3.75
C SER A 321 -17.64 -7.96 4.38
N SER A 322 -18.45 -7.27 3.57
CA SER A 322 -19.37 -6.21 3.99
C SER A 322 -20.62 -6.30 3.12
N GLY A 323 -21.74 -6.71 3.71
CA GLY A 323 -22.95 -7.04 2.95
C GLY A 323 -22.67 -8.13 1.90
N SER A 324 -22.95 -7.83 0.64
CA SER A 324 -22.72 -8.74 -0.49
C SER A 324 -21.30 -8.64 -1.08
N VAL A 325 -20.49 -7.66 -0.67
CA VAL A 325 -19.12 -7.50 -1.16
C VAL A 325 -18.20 -8.39 -0.35
N VAL A 326 -17.50 -9.30 -1.02
CA VAL A 326 -16.65 -10.31 -0.39
C VAL A 326 -15.30 -10.38 -1.11
N SER A 327 -14.23 -10.54 -0.34
CA SER A 327 -12.90 -10.88 -0.86
C SER A 327 -12.27 -11.98 -0.03
N GLU A 328 -11.64 -12.93 -0.70
CA GLU A 328 -11.01 -14.11 -0.09
C GLU A 328 -9.53 -14.20 -0.49
N SER A 329 -8.74 -14.92 0.31
CA SER A 329 -7.39 -15.33 -0.11
C SER A 329 -7.47 -16.12 -1.42
N ALA A 330 -6.66 -15.72 -2.43
CA ALA A 330 -6.74 -16.27 -3.79
C ALA A 330 -6.44 -17.78 -3.83
N GLN A 331 -5.47 -18.23 -3.02
CA GLN A 331 -5.09 -19.63 -2.87
C GLN A 331 -5.29 -20.10 -1.42
N PRO A 332 -5.38 -21.41 -1.17
CA PRO A 332 -5.34 -21.92 0.18
C PRO A 332 -4.02 -21.57 0.89
N LEU A 333 -4.12 -21.43 2.21
CA LEU A 333 -3.03 -21.19 3.15
C LEU A 333 -2.77 -22.50 3.90
N ASN A 334 -1.62 -22.57 4.57
CA ASN A 334 -1.30 -23.63 5.48
C ASN A 334 -1.23 -23.12 6.93
N ILE A 335 -1.79 -23.85 7.87
CA ILE A 335 -1.55 -23.68 9.30
C ILE A 335 -0.94 -24.97 9.83
N SER A 336 0.18 -24.87 10.54
CA SER A 336 0.81 -26.00 11.21
C SER A 336 1.71 -25.52 12.35
N PRO A 337 1.95 -26.34 13.38
CA PRO A 337 3.02 -26.08 14.32
C PRO A 337 4.40 -26.21 13.63
N LEU A 338 5.41 -25.63 14.22
CA LEU A 338 6.80 -25.83 13.76
C LEU A 338 7.24 -27.27 13.97
N VAL A 339 8.11 -27.77 13.10
CA VAL A 339 8.82 -29.03 13.35
C VAL A 339 9.79 -28.90 14.52
N THR A 340 9.95 -29.97 15.28
CA THR A 340 10.87 -30.04 16.43
C THR A 340 11.87 -31.16 16.24
N ASN A 341 12.93 -31.18 17.06
CA ASN A 341 13.96 -32.17 17.06
C ASN A 341 14.60 -32.44 15.69
N ILE A 342 14.92 -31.33 14.99
CA ILE A 342 15.64 -31.41 13.72
C ILE A 342 17.05 -31.91 14.00
N ALA A 343 17.45 -32.99 13.31
CA ALA A 343 18.76 -33.62 13.44
C ALA A 343 19.30 -34.05 12.08
N PHE A 344 20.59 -34.34 12.06
CA PHE A 344 21.34 -34.77 10.87
C PHE A 344 21.93 -36.18 11.13
N PRO A 345 21.11 -37.27 11.10
CA PRO A 345 21.56 -38.61 11.46
C PRO A 345 22.64 -39.18 10.55
N THR A 346 22.72 -38.70 9.33
CA THR A 346 23.76 -39.12 8.38
C THR A 346 24.30 -37.88 7.66
N VAL A 347 25.64 -37.73 7.69
CA VAL A 347 26.39 -36.71 7.01
C VAL A 347 27.53 -37.34 6.22
N CYS A 348 27.45 -37.37 4.90
CA CYS A 348 28.46 -37.90 4.00
C CYS A 348 29.05 -36.78 3.13
N SER A 349 30.16 -37.03 2.47
CA SER A 349 30.79 -36.02 1.60
C SER A 349 29.90 -35.51 0.48
N THR A 350 28.88 -36.26 0.06
CA THR A 350 28.00 -35.93 -1.07
C THR A 350 26.52 -35.96 -0.73
N SER A 351 26.16 -36.31 0.53
CA SER A 351 24.77 -36.39 0.94
C SER A 351 24.59 -36.10 2.44
N LEU A 352 23.39 -35.58 2.75
CA LEU A 352 22.98 -35.21 4.08
C LEU A 352 21.57 -35.73 4.31
N THR A 353 21.31 -36.44 5.42
CA THR A 353 19.95 -36.81 5.81
C THR A 353 19.46 -35.92 6.94
N LEU A 354 18.32 -35.27 6.71
CA LEU A 354 17.54 -34.52 7.69
C LEU A 354 16.55 -35.46 8.37
N SER A 355 16.33 -35.29 9.64
CA SER A 355 15.24 -35.95 10.38
C SER A 355 14.58 -34.99 11.36
N TRP A 356 13.30 -35.19 11.67
CA TRP A 356 12.51 -34.34 12.58
C TRP A 356 11.38 -35.13 13.24
N SER A 357 10.77 -34.55 14.27
CA SER A 357 9.58 -35.14 14.90
C SER A 357 8.35 -34.96 14.02
N ALA A 358 7.50 -35.97 13.97
CA ALA A 358 6.23 -35.92 13.24
C ALA A 358 5.33 -34.81 13.78
N VAL A 359 4.72 -34.06 12.86
CA VAL A 359 3.69 -33.06 13.17
C VAL A 359 2.32 -33.70 12.96
N THR A 360 1.50 -33.71 14.01
CA THR A 360 0.15 -34.26 13.95
C THR A 360 -0.70 -33.52 12.92
N GLY A 361 -1.35 -34.26 12.00
CA GLY A 361 -2.17 -33.68 10.92
C GLY A 361 -1.37 -33.28 9.69
N ALA A 362 -0.05 -33.36 9.70
CA ALA A 362 0.73 -33.12 8.49
C ALA A 362 0.59 -34.28 7.50
N GLY A 363 0.18 -34.00 6.28
CA GLY A 363 0.13 -34.98 5.20
C GLY A 363 1.46 -35.08 4.44
N ARG A 364 2.27 -34.05 4.48
CA ARG A 364 3.60 -33.99 3.84
C ARG A 364 4.46 -32.89 4.45
N TYR A 365 5.74 -32.90 4.11
CA TYR A 365 6.72 -31.87 4.47
C TYR A 365 7.38 -31.33 3.22
N ILE A 366 7.57 -30.01 3.14
CA ILE A 366 8.37 -29.35 2.12
C ILE A 366 9.73 -29.04 2.73
N ILE A 367 10.78 -29.47 2.06
CA ILE A 367 12.17 -29.23 2.46
C ILE A 367 12.71 -28.06 1.66
N HIS A 368 13.30 -27.09 2.35
CA HIS A 368 13.89 -25.91 1.77
C HIS A 368 15.40 -25.89 2.06
N ARG A 369 16.15 -25.31 1.14
CA ARG A 369 17.57 -24.99 1.29
C ARG A 369 17.79 -23.54 0.90
N LEU A 370 18.67 -22.83 1.60
CA LEU A 370 19.04 -21.49 1.25
C LEU A 370 19.77 -21.50 -0.11
N GLY A 371 19.14 -20.90 -1.12
CA GLY A 371 19.72 -20.62 -2.43
C GLY A 371 20.47 -19.30 -2.43
N ALA A 372 20.71 -18.76 -3.61
CA ALA A 372 21.43 -17.49 -3.74
C ALA A 372 20.69 -16.28 -3.12
N ARG A 373 19.38 -16.35 -3.00
CA ARG A 373 18.54 -15.22 -2.53
C ARG A 373 17.39 -15.64 -1.59
N TYR A 374 16.89 -16.86 -1.69
CA TYR A 374 15.70 -17.32 -1.02
C TYR A 374 15.89 -18.74 -0.47
N MET A 375 15.01 -19.13 0.43
CA MET A 375 14.84 -20.54 0.84
C MET A 375 14.08 -21.27 -0.27
N ASP A 376 14.81 -21.89 -1.19
CA ASP A 376 14.23 -22.61 -2.32
C ASP A 376 13.71 -23.98 -1.88
N SER A 377 12.54 -24.40 -2.37
CA SER A 377 12.03 -25.75 -2.15
C SER A 377 12.88 -26.73 -2.95
N ILE A 378 13.50 -27.69 -2.27
CA ILE A 378 14.37 -28.73 -2.88
C ILE A 378 13.69 -30.10 -2.94
N GLY A 379 12.54 -30.27 -2.30
CA GLY A 379 11.77 -31.50 -2.37
C GLY A 379 10.64 -31.59 -1.37
N THR A 380 9.87 -32.67 -1.48
CA THR A 380 8.76 -32.99 -0.59
C THR A 380 8.84 -34.45 -0.15
N THR A 381 8.36 -34.75 1.07
CA THR A 381 8.27 -36.09 1.58
C THR A 381 7.05 -36.25 2.48
N THR A 382 6.53 -37.46 2.60
CA THR A 382 5.52 -37.83 3.60
C THR A 382 6.17 -38.47 4.86
N SER A 383 7.48 -38.77 4.80
CA SER A 383 8.27 -39.30 5.91
C SER A 383 8.82 -38.14 6.76
N THR A 384 9.26 -38.48 7.97
CA THR A 384 9.96 -37.54 8.88
C THR A 384 11.47 -37.52 8.65
N THR A 385 11.91 -37.97 7.49
CA THR A 385 13.30 -37.94 7.04
C THR A 385 13.37 -37.55 5.58
N TYR A 386 14.48 -36.89 5.20
CA TYR A 386 14.74 -36.54 3.80
C TYR A 386 16.25 -36.49 3.53
N THR A 387 16.70 -37.17 2.47
CA THR A 387 18.10 -37.15 2.07
C THR A 387 18.33 -36.16 0.95
N VAL A 388 19.18 -35.18 1.21
CA VAL A 388 19.67 -34.18 0.23
C VAL A 388 20.95 -34.73 -0.38
N ASN A 389 20.97 -34.92 -1.69
CA ASN A 389 22.13 -35.36 -2.45
C ASN A 389 22.85 -34.17 -3.11
N GLY A 390 24.13 -34.34 -3.44
CA GLY A 390 24.94 -33.33 -4.10
C GLY A 390 25.37 -32.17 -3.20
N THR A 391 25.40 -32.37 -1.88
CA THR A 391 25.85 -31.37 -0.92
C THR A 391 27.37 -31.23 -0.99
N ASN A 392 27.88 -29.99 -1.00
CA ASN A 392 29.30 -29.71 -0.77
C ASN A 392 29.45 -29.28 0.70
N LEU A 393 29.80 -30.19 1.55
CA LEU A 393 29.89 -29.97 3.00
C LEU A 393 31.03 -29.04 3.45
N GLY A 394 31.71 -28.40 2.52
CA GLY A 394 32.67 -27.33 2.80
C GLY A 394 32.07 -25.94 2.94
N SER A 395 30.75 -25.78 2.74
CA SER A 395 30.01 -24.53 2.87
C SER A 395 28.93 -24.61 3.97
N GLU A 396 28.66 -23.49 4.61
CA GLU A 396 27.49 -23.37 5.51
C GLU A 396 26.21 -23.41 4.69
N ASP A 397 25.38 -24.44 4.92
CA ASP A 397 24.06 -24.60 4.32
C ASP A 397 22.94 -24.40 5.36
N TRP A 398 21.89 -23.73 4.97
CA TRP A 398 20.69 -23.53 5.79
C TRP A 398 19.52 -24.31 5.22
N TYR A 399 18.85 -25.06 6.10
CA TYR A 399 17.67 -25.83 5.74
C TYR A 399 16.48 -25.43 6.60
N ALA A 400 15.28 -25.50 6.00
CA ALA A 400 14.03 -25.36 6.72
C ALA A 400 13.05 -26.45 6.29
N ILE A 401 12.13 -26.79 7.17
CA ILE A 401 11.13 -27.84 6.94
C ILE A 401 9.76 -27.24 7.27
N THR A 402 8.86 -27.25 6.27
CA THR A 402 7.49 -26.75 6.41
C THR A 402 6.53 -27.95 6.39
N PRO A 403 5.85 -28.27 7.51
CA PRO A 403 4.79 -29.26 7.51
C PRO A 403 3.56 -28.68 6.81
N ILE A 404 2.94 -29.47 5.94
CA ILE A 404 1.71 -29.11 5.22
C ILE A 404 0.60 -30.02 5.71
N GLY A 405 -0.47 -29.42 6.23
CA GLY A 405 -1.65 -30.12 6.68
C GLY A 405 -2.43 -30.77 5.53
N THR A 406 -3.24 -31.77 5.86
CA THR A 406 -4.18 -32.45 4.95
C THR A 406 -5.43 -31.61 4.70
#